data_8e4209ae04849b615cf19ff5e5bdf22b
#
_entry.id   8e4209ae04849b615cf19ff5e5bdf22b
#
_cell.length_a   1.000
_cell.length_b   1.000
_cell.length_c   1.000
_cell.angle_alpha   90.00
_cell.angle_beta   90.00
_cell.angle_gamma   90.00
#
_symmetry.space_group_name_H-M   'P 1'
#
loop_
_entity.id
_entity.type
_entity.pdbx_description
1 polymer ?
#
loop_
_entity_poly.entity_id
_entity_poly.type
_entity_poly.pdbx_seq_one_letter_code
_entity_poly.pdbx_strand_id
1 'polypeptide(L)'
;MKVLYAGDSAAKIGPIFVASPFNVEVKGFSTHVWGKPLIDALEQGGIHVTHMTPDVAISEFPRTVEGLKEYDAVMLSDCECEVLALYPFWIPGAEVPRTNRLKAIREYTRQGGGLMMIGGWTSFSGRFGHGGYYDTPVEEALPMVGTGAQRPSGRRSAFSRRCSNQPRPSRS
;
A
#
# COMPACT_ATOMS: atom_id res chain seq x y z
N MET A 1 -1.05 -3.49 21.31
CA MET A 1 -0.92 -3.82 19.89
C MET A 1 -0.51 -2.55 19.15
N LYS A 2 0.47 -2.66 18.24
CA LYS A 2 0.99 -1.52 17.47
C LYS A 2 0.76 -1.78 15.98
N VAL A 3 0.13 -0.86 15.28
CA VAL A 3 -0.24 -1.00 13.87
C VAL A 3 0.45 0.07 13.04
N LEU A 4 1.06 -0.33 11.93
CA LEU A 4 1.54 0.57 10.89
C LEU A 4 0.44 0.72 9.85
N TYR A 5 -0.06 1.93 9.67
CA TYR A 5 -1.12 2.23 8.71
C TYR A 5 -0.61 3.19 7.63
N ALA A 6 -0.52 2.71 6.38
CA ALA A 6 -0.05 3.51 5.26
C ALA A 6 -1.19 3.83 4.29
N GLY A 7 -1.32 5.10 3.92
CA GLY A 7 -2.26 5.59 2.93
C GLY A 7 -3.40 6.45 3.49
N ASP A 8 -4.55 6.38 2.86
CA ASP A 8 -5.82 7.07 3.21
C ASP A 8 -5.68 8.58 3.43
N SER A 9 -4.84 9.21 2.65
CA SER A 9 -4.72 10.67 2.66
C SER A 9 -4.46 11.21 1.26
N ALA A 10 -4.87 12.45 1.02
CA ALA A 10 -4.53 13.17 -0.19
C ALA A 10 -4.24 14.65 0.09
N ALA A 11 -3.32 15.18 -0.68
CA ALA A 11 -3.10 16.61 -0.74
C ALA A 11 -4.15 17.26 -1.66
N LYS A 12 -4.84 18.28 -1.14
CA LYS A 12 -5.76 19.10 -1.90
C LYS A 12 -5.08 20.43 -2.21
N ILE A 13 -4.90 20.72 -3.49
CA ILE A 13 -4.33 21.96 -3.98
C ILE A 13 -5.45 22.77 -4.65
N GLY A 14 -5.66 23.99 -4.25
CA GLY A 14 -6.62 24.86 -4.91
C GLY A 14 -7.21 25.96 -4.03
N PRO A 15 -7.92 26.90 -4.62
CA PRO A 15 -8.04 27.10 -6.06
C PRO A 15 -6.74 27.60 -6.68
N ILE A 16 -6.52 27.23 -7.96
CA ILE A 16 -5.41 27.74 -8.75
C ILE A 16 -5.95 28.88 -9.60
N PHE A 17 -5.35 30.06 -9.50
CA PHE A 17 -5.67 31.20 -10.35
C PHE A 17 -4.54 31.45 -11.35
N VAL A 18 -4.89 31.51 -12.62
CA VAL A 18 -3.98 31.88 -13.69
C VAL A 18 -4.32 33.32 -14.08
N ALA A 19 -3.56 34.26 -13.56
CA ALA A 19 -3.77 35.70 -13.86
C ALA A 19 -3.18 36.11 -15.22
N SER A 20 -2.17 35.37 -15.70
CA SER A 20 -1.55 35.53 -17.02
C SER A 20 -0.83 34.26 -17.41
N PRO A 21 -0.34 34.10 -18.67
CA PRO A 21 0.45 32.95 -19.06
C PRO A 21 1.70 32.71 -18.18
N PHE A 22 2.13 33.73 -17.46
CA PHE A 22 3.35 33.68 -16.65
C PHE A 22 3.10 33.79 -15.14
N ASN A 23 1.83 33.94 -14.71
CA ASN A 23 1.49 34.11 -13.31
C ASN A 23 0.44 33.07 -12.89
N VAL A 24 0.89 32.04 -12.20
CA VAL A 24 0.04 31.02 -11.59
C VAL A 24 0.11 31.17 -10.09
N GLU A 25 -1.02 31.43 -9.46
CA GLU A 25 -1.12 31.58 -8.02
C GLU A 25 -1.92 30.43 -7.40
N VAL A 26 -1.30 29.69 -6.46
CA VAL A 26 -1.97 28.65 -5.67
C VAL A 26 -2.47 29.28 -4.37
N LYS A 27 -3.78 29.35 -4.18
CA LYS A 27 -4.42 30.01 -3.02
C LYS A 27 -4.61 29.09 -1.81
N GLY A 28 -4.42 27.80 -1.94
CA GLY A 28 -4.57 26.91 -0.82
C GLY A 28 -3.90 25.55 -1.01
N PHE A 29 -3.41 25.04 0.10
CA PHE A 29 -2.93 23.68 0.23
C PHE A 29 -3.53 23.11 1.52
N SER A 30 -4.11 21.93 1.46
CA SER A 30 -4.57 21.21 2.64
C SER A 30 -4.40 19.70 2.46
N THR A 31 -4.07 19.01 3.54
CA THR A 31 -4.06 17.55 3.57
C THR A 31 -5.38 17.06 4.16
N HIS A 32 -6.01 16.10 3.52
CA HIS A 32 -7.17 15.41 4.04
C HIS A 32 -6.81 13.96 4.35
N VAL A 33 -7.14 13.51 5.54
CA VAL A 33 -6.92 12.13 6.00
C VAL A 33 -8.26 11.43 6.12
N TRP A 34 -8.61 10.58 5.15
CA TRP A 34 -9.87 9.81 5.20
C TRP A 34 -9.84 8.70 6.24
N GLY A 35 -8.66 8.15 6.52
CA GLY A 35 -8.46 7.11 7.53
C GLY A 35 -8.65 7.57 8.98
N LYS A 36 -8.83 8.89 9.23
CA LYS A 36 -8.92 9.41 10.59
C LYS A 36 -9.98 8.75 11.47
N PRO A 37 -11.23 8.49 11.02
CA PRO A 37 -12.23 7.82 11.86
C PRO A 37 -11.80 6.40 12.28
N LEU A 38 -11.11 5.67 11.40
CA LEU A 38 -10.58 4.34 11.71
C LEU A 38 -9.42 4.43 12.72
N ILE A 39 -8.51 5.38 12.51
CA ILE A 39 -7.40 5.63 13.43
C ILE A 39 -7.94 5.93 14.83
N ASP A 40 -8.87 6.88 14.94
CA ASP A 40 -9.46 7.28 16.20
C ASP A 40 -10.16 6.09 16.90
N ALA A 41 -10.87 5.24 16.15
CA ALA A 41 -11.53 4.05 16.70
C ALA A 41 -10.53 3.00 17.19
N LEU A 42 -9.44 2.77 16.47
CA LEU A 42 -8.38 1.84 16.87
C LEU A 42 -7.68 2.33 18.15
N GLU A 43 -7.35 3.63 18.21
CA GLU A 43 -6.71 4.22 19.38
C GLU A 43 -7.62 4.20 20.63
N GLN A 44 -8.92 4.47 20.47
CA GLN A 44 -9.91 4.29 21.54
C GLN A 44 -9.99 2.83 22.00
N GLY A 45 -9.78 1.88 21.12
CA GLY A 45 -9.68 0.45 21.41
C GLY A 45 -8.35 0.02 22.05
N GLY A 46 -7.45 0.96 22.35
CA GLY A 46 -6.14 0.68 22.95
C GLY A 46 -5.08 0.15 21.94
N ILE A 47 -5.32 0.35 20.66
CA ILE A 47 -4.38 -0.02 19.60
C ILE A 47 -3.59 1.23 19.20
N HIS A 48 -2.27 1.18 19.34
CA HIS A 48 -1.41 2.28 18.93
C HIS A 48 -1.22 2.28 17.40
N VAL A 49 -1.58 3.37 16.72
CA VAL A 49 -1.49 3.49 15.27
C VAL A 49 -0.37 4.44 14.87
N THR A 50 0.57 3.93 14.08
CA THR A 50 1.54 4.77 13.37
C THR A 50 1.02 4.99 11.96
N HIS A 51 0.43 6.17 11.71
CA HIS A 51 -0.09 6.51 10.40
C HIS A 51 0.97 7.18 9.53
N MET A 52 1.13 6.68 8.31
CA MET A 52 1.99 7.25 7.28
C MET A 52 1.16 7.64 6.06
N THR A 53 1.12 8.92 5.76
CA THR A 53 0.57 9.40 4.47
C THR A 53 1.44 8.90 3.31
N PRO A 54 0.95 8.80 2.06
CA PRO A 54 1.74 8.27 0.95
C PRO A 54 3.06 9.01 0.71
N ASP A 55 3.08 10.32 0.90
CA ASP A 55 4.28 11.16 0.80
C ASP A 55 5.31 10.86 1.89
N VAL A 56 4.88 10.53 3.09
CA VAL A 56 5.76 10.06 4.18
C VAL A 56 6.19 8.62 3.94
N ALA A 57 5.26 7.76 3.54
CA ALA A 57 5.53 6.33 3.32
C ALA A 57 6.58 6.09 2.22
N ILE A 58 6.63 6.93 1.19
CA ILE A 58 7.64 6.80 0.12
C ILE A 58 9.08 6.87 0.65
N SER A 59 9.31 7.61 1.74
CA SER A 59 10.63 7.77 2.35
C SER A 59 10.81 6.94 3.61
N GLU A 60 9.81 6.87 4.49
CA GLU A 60 9.94 6.38 5.87
C GLU A 60 9.38 4.98 6.10
N PHE A 61 8.59 4.43 5.17
CA PHE A 61 8.07 3.07 5.33
C PHE A 61 9.21 2.06 5.54
N PRO A 62 9.09 1.13 6.50
CA PRO A 62 10.16 0.18 6.83
C PRO A 62 10.65 -0.61 5.61
N ARG A 63 11.98 -0.70 5.47
CA ARG A 63 12.63 -1.32 4.30
C ARG A 63 12.95 -2.79 4.51
N THR A 64 12.93 -3.26 5.75
CA THR A 64 13.34 -4.61 6.13
C THR A 64 12.25 -5.29 6.95
N VAL A 65 12.35 -6.61 7.05
CA VAL A 65 11.47 -7.43 7.90
C VAL A 65 11.61 -7.03 9.37
N GLU A 66 12.84 -6.73 9.81
CA GLU A 66 13.13 -6.33 11.18
C GLU A 66 12.41 -5.03 11.53
N GLY A 67 12.44 -4.04 10.63
CA GLY A 67 11.71 -2.78 10.83
C GLY A 67 10.18 -2.97 10.84
N LEU A 68 9.68 -3.91 10.05
CA LEU A 68 8.24 -4.25 10.07
C LEU A 68 7.83 -4.98 11.36
N LYS A 69 8.72 -5.76 11.96
CA LYS A 69 8.48 -6.48 13.24
C LYS A 69 8.30 -5.57 14.45
N GLU A 70 8.58 -4.28 14.32
CA GLU A 70 8.23 -3.30 15.35
C GLU A 70 6.71 -3.11 15.47
N TYR A 71 5.94 -3.64 14.51
CA TYR A 71 4.49 -3.58 14.44
C TYR A 71 3.90 -4.99 14.44
N ASP A 72 2.75 -5.14 15.10
CA ASP A 72 1.98 -6.38 15.12
C ASP A 72 1.22 -6.60 13.81
N ALA A 73 0.83 -5.49 13.15
CA ALA A 73 0.16 -5.53 11.86
C ALA A 73 0.53 -4.33 10.99
N VAL A 74 0.49 -4.56 9.68
CA VAL A 74 0.61 -3.56 8.61
C VAL A 74 -0.74 -3.43 7.92
N MET A 75 -1.26 -2.22 7.83
CA MET A 75 -2.49 -1.88 7.11
C MET A 75 -2.15 -1.00 5.92
N LEU A 76 -2.64 -1.37 4.75
CA LEU A 76 -2.51 -0.61 3.50
C LEU A 76 -3.90 -0.21 3.02
N SER A 77 -4.15 1.07 2.81
CA SER A 77 -5.40 1.58 2.28
C SER A 77 -5.17 2.82 1.43
N ASP A 78 -5.68 2.82 0.21
CA ASP A 78 -5.45 3.88 -0.76
C ASP A 78 -3.98 4.35 -0.82
N CYS A 79 -3.08 3.36 -0.83
CA CYS A 79 -1.64 3.50 -0.97
C CYS A 79 -1.21 2.74 -2.22
N GLU A 80 -0.79 3.43 -3.25
CA GLU A 80 -0.34 2.80 -4.50
C GLU A 80 0.89 1.92 -4.26
N CYS A 81 0.97 0.81 -5.00
CA CYS A 81 2.14 -0.08 -4.94
C CYS A 81 3.46 0.67 -5.19
N GLU A 82 3.42 1.65 -6.08
CA GLU A 82 4.59 2.46 -6.44
C GLU A 82 5.14 3.27 -5.26
N VAL A 83 4.29 3.72 -4.33
CA VAL A 83 4.71 4.41 -3.10
C VAL A 83 5.67 3.53 -2.28
N LEU A 84 5.42 2.23 -2.28
CA LEU A 84 6.25 1.26 -1.55
C LEU A 84 7.38 0.69 -2.41
N ALA A 85 7.19 0.60 -3.73
CA ALA A 85 8.17 0.01 -4.66
C ALA A 85 9.23 1.01 -5.11
N LEU A 86 8.83 2.27 -5.30
CA LEU A 86 9.73 3.32 -5.77
C LEU A 86 10.43 4.01 -4.59
N TYR A 87 11.65 4.43 -4.85
CA TYR A 87 12.43 5.24 -3.94
C TYR A 87 12.57 6.62 -4.53
N PRO A 88 12.65 7.67 -3.73
CA PRO A 88 12.81 9.03 -4.22
C PRO A 88 14.20 9.24 -4.82
N PHE A 89 14.47 8.65 -5.99
CA PHE A 89 15.78 8.78 -6.68
C PHE A 89 16.06 10.21 -7.16
N TRP A 90 15.02 11.04 -7.19
CA TRP A 90 15.18 12.47 -7.52
C TRP A 90 15.82 13.28 -6.39
N ILE A 91 16.01 12.68 -5.21
CA ILE A 91 16.74 13.33 -4.12
C ILE A 91 18.25 13.12 -4.39
N PRO A 92 19.02 14.19 -4.67
CA PRO A 92 20.45 14.09 -4.86
C PRO A 92 21.14 13.45 -3.64
N GLY A 93 21.96 12.44 -3.86
CA GLY A 93 22.64 11.71 -2.79
C GLY A 93 21.84 10.58 -2.15
N ALA A 94 20.60 10.33 -2.58
CA ALA A 94 19.88 9.14 -2.16
C ALA A 94 20.53 7.90 -2.77
N GLU A 95 20.99 6.99 -1.93
CA GLU A 95 21.46 5.67 -2.36
C GLU A 95 20.26 4.86 -2.86
N VAL A 96 20.42 4.15 -3.98
CA VAL A 96 19.42 3.18 -4.45
C VAL A 96 19.37 2.03 -3.44
N PRO A 97 18.30 1.85 -2.67
CA PRO A 97 18.25 0.82 -1.66
C PRO A 97 18.26 -0.56 -2.31
N ARG A 98 19.08 -1.47 -1.77
CA ARG A 98 19.12 -2.88 -2.21
C ARG A 98 17.93 -3.71 -1.73
N THR A 99 17.10 -3.15 -0.85
CA THR A 99 15.95 -3.83 -0.23
C THR A 99 14.67 -3.56 -1.02
N ASN A 100 13.83 -4.58 -1.15
CA ASN A 100 12.51 -4.46 -1.78
C ASN A 100 11.43 -4.55 -0.69
N ARG A 101 10.75 -3.44 -0.43
CA ARG A 101 9.71 -3.34 0.61
C ARG A 101 8.55 -4.30 0.39
N LEU A 102 8.15 -4.56 -0.85
CA LEU A 102 7.06 -5.49 -1.15
C LEU A 102 7.45 -6.93 -0.76
N LYS A 103 8.71 -7.32 -1.01
CA LYS A 103 9.24 -8.60 -0.55
C LYS A 103 9.37 -8.64 0.98
N ALA A 104 9.76 -7.54 1.61
CA ALA A 104 9.82 -7.45 3.06
C ALA A 104 8.44 -7.64 3.72
N ILE A 105 7.38 -7.01 3.17
CA ILE A 105 6.00 -7.19 3.63
C ILE A 105 5.58 -8.66 3.51
N ARG A 106 5.82 -9.30 2.36
CA ARG A 106 5.50 -10.72 2.17
C ARG A 106 6.21 -11.60 3.19
N GLU A 107 7.50 -11.38 3.39
CA GLU A 107 8.28 -12.19 4.31
C GLU A 107 7.88 -11.95 5.78
N TYR A 108 7.61 -10.71 6.16
CA TYR A 108 7.03 -10.34 7.44
C TYR A 108 5.72 -11.11 7.72
N THR A 109 4.83 -11.14 6.74
CA THR A 109 3.56 -11.88 6.84
C THR A 109 3.78 -13.39 6.95
N ARG A 110 4.72 -13.95 6.20
CA ARG A 110 5.09 -15.37 6.31
C ARG A 110 5.64 -15.74 7.69
N GLN A 111 6.27 -14.80 8.36
CA GLN A 111 6.80 -14.98 9.72
C GLN A 111 5.77 -14.69 10.82
N GLY A 112 4.49 -14.50 10.47
CA GLY A 112 3.39 -14.35 11.40
C GLY A 112 2.95 -12.91 11.66
N GLY A 113 3.52 -11.92 10.99
CA GLY A 113 3.05 -10.54 11.04
C GLY A 113 1.68 -10.37 10.38
N GLY A 114 0.84 -9.51 10.93
CA GLY A 114 -0.48 -9.22 10.37
C GLY A 114 -0.38 -8.35 9.11
N LEU A 115 -1.10 -8.70 8.05
CA LEU A 115 -1.25 -7.86 6.86
C LEU A 115 -2.72 -7.67 6.53
N MET A 116 -3.14 -6.41 6.41
CA MET A 116 -4.48 -6.04 5.99
C MET A 116 -4.41 -5.05 4.82
N MET A 117 -5.17 -5.30 3.77
CA MET A 117 -5.39 -4.33 2.70
C MET A 117 -6.87 -3.95 2.65
N ILE A 118 -7.14 -2.66 2.77
CA ILE A 118 -8.48 -2.09 2.70
C ILE A 118 -8.72 -1.63 1.26
N GLY A 119 -9.90 -1.93 0.73
CA GLY A 119 -10.27 -1.53 -0.62
C GLY A 119 -10.43 -0.03 -0.76
N GLY A 120 -10.07 0.49 -1.92
CA GLY A 120 -10.15 1.91 -2.24
C GLY A 120 -9.74 2.16 -3.69
N TRP A 121 -9.47 3.41 -4.04
CA TRP A 121 -9.15 3.81 -5.41
C TRP A 121 -7.77 3.33 -5.86
N THR A 122 -6.84 3.17 -4.93
CA THR A 122 -5.44 2.80 -5.21
C THR A 122 -4.98 1.57 -4.42
N SER A 123 -5.93 0.80 -3.88
CA SER A 123 -5.68 -0.51 -3.27
C SER A 123 -5.90 -1.64 -4.28
N PHE A 124 -5.27 -2.79 -4.08
CA PHE A 124 -5.35 -3.95 -4.98
C PHE A 124 -5.01 -3.58 -6.44
N SER A 125 -5.93 -3.81 -7.38
CA SER A 125 -5.79 -3.31 -8.74
C SER A 125 -6.13 -1.83 -8.85
N GLY A 126 -6.98 -1.33 -7.95
CA GLY A 126 -7.41 0.06 -7.90
C GLY A 126 -8.22 0.50 -9.12
N ARG A 127 -8.61 1.78 -9.14
CA ARG A 127 -9.29 2.39 -10.27
C ARG A 127 -8.33 2.49 -11.45
N PHE A 128 -8.72 1.98 -12.61
CA PHE A 128 -7.91 1.97 -13.84
C PHE A 128 -6.55 1.26 -13.71
N GLY A 129 -6.38 0.36 -12.73
CA GLY A 129 -5.12 -0.33 -12.50
C GLY A 129 -4.09 0.45 -11.67
N HIS A 130 -4.44 1.64 -11.15
CA HIS A 130 -3.51 2.49 -10.39
C HIS A 130 -3.04 1.89 -9.06
N GLY A 131 -3.76 0.93 -8.47
CA GLY A 131 -3.31 0.25 -7.25
C GLY A 131 -1.99 -0.49 -7.44
N GLY A 132 -1.80 -1.12 -8.60
CA GLY A 132 -0.53 -1.68 -9.05
C GLY A 132 -0.06 -2.93 -8.30
N TYR A 133 -0.89 -3.54 -7.42
CA TYR A 133 -0.48 -4.70 -6.63
C TYR A 133 -0.58 -6.05 -7.36
N TYR A 134 -1.13 -6.08 -8.57
CA TYR A 134 -1.24 -7.30 -9.35
C TYR A 134 0.13 -7.92 -9.64
N ASP A 135 0.26 -9.25 -9.43
CA ASP A 135 1.49 -10.04 -9.62
C ASP A 135 2.70 -9.53 -8.79
N THR A 136 2.41 -8.95 -7.62
CA THR A 136 3.44 -8.46 -6.68
C THR A 136 3.61 -9.39 -5.47
N PRO A 137 4.73 -9.29 -4.74
CA PRO A 137 4.92 -10.01 -3.49
C PRO A 137 3.85 -9.73 -2.43
N VAL A 138 3.26 -8.54 -2.41
CA VAL A 138 2.17 -8.20 -1.48
C VAL A 138 0.90 -8.97 -1.81
N GLU A 139 0.54 -9.06 -3.11
CA GLU A 139 -0.61 -9.87 -3.53
C GLU A 139 -0.44 -11.36 -3.16
N GLU A 140 0.80 -11.89 -3.26
CA GLU A 140 1.09 -13.26 -2.84
C GLU A 140 0.82 -13.51 -1.34
N ALA A 141 0.92 -12.47 -0.50
CA ALA A 141 0.68 -12.55 0.94
C ALA A 141 -0.79 -12.36 1.33
N LEU A 142 -1.61 -11.81 0.44
CA LEU A 142 -3.02 -11.59 0.66
C LEU A 142 -3.84 -12.84 0.33
N PRO A 143 -4.99 -13.06 1.00
CA PRO A 143 -5.88 -14.20 0.72
C PRO A 143 -6.64 -14.08 -0.61
N MET A 144 -6.52 -12.95 -1.29
CA MET A 144 -7.23 -12.63 -2.52
C MET A 144 -6.25 -12.44 -3.68
N VAL A 145 -6.65 -12.88 -4.87
CA VAL A 145 -5.93 -12.60 -6.11
C VAL A 145 -6.67 -11.49 -6.85
N GLY A 146 -5.99 -10.39 -7.13
CA GLY A 146 -6.56 -9.29 -7.91
C GLY A 146 -6.84 -9.72 -9.35
N THR A 147 -7.95 -9.27 -9.92
CA THR A 147 -8.17 -9.37 -11.35
C THR A 147 -7.39 -8.26 -12.03
N GLY A 148 -6.25 -8.58 -12.61
CA GLY A 148 -5.51 -7.62 -13.43
C GLY A 148 -6.40 -7.09 -14.55
N ALA A 149 -6.52 -5.78 -14.68
CA ALA A 149 -7.41 -5.11 -15.62
C ALA A 149 -7.12 -5.42 -17.09
N GLN A 150 -6.02 -6.08 -17.41
CA GLN A 150 -5.72 -6.64 -18.73
C GLN A 150 -4.71 -7.79 -18.58
N ARG A 151 -5.17 -9.04 -18.63
CA ARG A 151 -4.29 -10.16 -18.95
C ARG A 151 -4.08 -10.21 -20.47
N PRO A 152 -2.85 -10.13 -20.97
CA PRO A 152 -2.54 -10.79 -22.23
C PRO A 152 -2.79 -12.29 -22.00
N SER A 153 -3.66 -12.88 -22.80
CA SER A 153 -3.97 -14.30 -22.79
C SER A 153 -2.67 -15.12 -22.80
N GLY A 154 -2.32 -15.82 -21.71
CA GLY A 154 -1.26 -16.81 -21.78
C GLY A 154 -0.47 -17.17 -20.52
N ARG A 155 -0.48 -16.42 -19.43
CA ARG A 155 0.23 -16.83 -18.20
C ARG A 155 -0.72 -16.95 -17.02
N ARG A 156 -1.06 -18.18 -16.67
CA ARG A 156 -1.59 -18.51 -15.33
C ARG A 156 -0.44 -18.37 -14.33
N SER A 157 -0.59 -17.52 -13.31
CA SER A 157 0.40 -17.40 -12.26
C SER A 157 0.60 -18.77 -11.57
N ALA A 158 1.82 -19.04 -11.10
CA ALA A 158 2.14 -20.27 -10.36
C ALA A 158 1.26 -20.45 -9.10
N PHE A 159 0.69 -19.37 -8.58
CA PHE A 159 -0.20 -19.33 -7.43
C PHE A 159 -1.59 -19.96 -7.75
N SER A 160 -2.16 -19.67 -8.92
CA SER A 160 -3.45 -20.24 -9.34
C SER A 160 -3.42 -21.78 -9.45
N ARG A 161 -2.24 -22.37 -9.62
CA ARG A 161 -2.05 -23.84 -9.65
C ARG A 161 -2.05 -24.48 -8.26
N ARG A 162 -1.68 -23.76 -7.20
CA ARG A 162 -1.70 -24.32 -5.84
C ARG A 162 -3.10 -24.44 -5.27
N CYS A 163 -3.99 -23.48 -5.56
CA CYS A 163 -5.37 -23.53 -5.09
C CYS A 163 -6.23 -24.56 -5.82
N SER A 164 -5.88 -24.91 -7.07
CA SER A 164 -6.63 -25.92 -7.84
C SER A 164 -6.28 -27.38 -7.49
N ASN A 165 -5.21 -27.62 -6.73
CA ASN A 165 -4.74 -28.96 -6.34
C ASN A 165 -5.05 -29.34 -4.89
N GLN A 166 -5.84 -28.56 -4.15
CA GLN A 166 -6.33 -29.03 -2.86
C GLN A 166 -7.49 -30.02 -3.06
N PRO A 167 -7.41 -31.26 -2.54
CA PRO A 167 -8.52 -32.20 -2.59
C PRO A 167 -9.70 -31.62 -1.83
N ARG A 168 -10.89 -31.59 -2.46
CA ARG A 168 -12.13 -31.20 -1.78
C ARG A 168 -12.40 -32.16 -0.63
N PRO A 169 -12.75 -31.68 0.57
CA PRO A 169 -13.17 -32.57 1.64
C PRO A 169 -14.41 -33.34 1.18
N SER A 170 -14.36 -34.69 1.35
CA SER A 170 -15.47 -35.57 1.10
C SER A 170 -16.63 -35.21 2.01
N ARG A 171 -17.78 -34.87 1.42
CA ARG A 171 -19.03 -34.75 2.17
C ARG A 171 -19.48 -36.16 2.55
N SER A 172 -19.47 -36.46 3.82
CA SER A 172 -20.19 -37.56 4.44
C SER A 172 -21.54 -37.04 4.93
#